data_1bb3278a4dea1bc98f3f0775f7f7afb0
#
_entry.id   1bb3278a4dea1bc98f3f0775f7f7afb0
#
_cell.length_a   1.000
_cell.length_b   1.000
_cell.length_c   1.000
_cell.angle_alpha   90.00
_cell.angle_beta   90.00
_cell.angle_gamma   90.00
#
_symmetry.space_group_name_H-M   'P 1'
#
loop_
_entity.id
_entity.type
_entity.pdbx_description
1 polymer ?
#
loop_
_entity_poly.entity_id
_entity_poly.type
_entity_poly.pdbx_seq_one_letter_code
_entity_poly.pdbx_strand_id
1 'polypeptide(L)'
;MFGPDLDIYSVQYQRWGWLKGIWLPYRRMLRHRSCLSHGLIIGTLLRLVYLGVWLGMGLGAIMLTAWILDQGWGISFDWQAQLQPFQQQVSLYQQEGLAVLLGLELGAMSHTFSDSLGSFLKSTRQRWRN
;
A
#
# COMPACT_ATOMS: atom_id res chain seq x y z
N MET A 1 -1.22 -9.33 3.07
CA MET A 1 -1.73 -8.66 1.87
C MET A 1 -0.80 -7.55 1.36
N PHE A 2 -0.18 -6.80 2.25
CA PHE A 2 0.79 -5.75 1.94
C PHE A 2 2.22 -6.30 2.08
N GLY A 3 2.76 -6.87 1.04
CA GLY A 3 4.12 -7.40 1.06
C GLY A 3 4.97 -6.86 -0.09
N PRO A 4 6.28 -7.12 -0.09
CA PRO A 4 7.20 -6.62 -1.11
C PRO A 4 6.87 -7.11 -2.53
N ASP A 5 6.16 -8.23 -2.66
CA ASP A 5 5.89 -8.90 -3.93
C ASP A 5 4.62 -8.42 -4.67
N LEU A 6 4.13 -7.20 -4.38
CA LEU A 6 3.03 -6.59 -5.13
C LEU A 6 3.43 -6.13 -6.54
N ASP A 7 4.72 -6.03 -6.81
CA ASP A 7 5.29 -5.70 -8.11
C ASP A 7 5.33 -6.88 -9.09
N ILE A 8 5.05 -8.11 -8.63
CA ILE A 8 4.97 -9.31 -9.45
C ILE A 8 3.61 -10.01 -9.32
N TYR A 9 3.37 -11.04 -10.16
CA TYR A 9 2.17 -11.87 -10.07
C TYR A 9 2.32 -12.90 -8.93
N SER A 10 2.25 -12.41 -7.69
CA SER A 10 2.39 -13.20 -6.47
C SER A 10 1.05 -13.59 -5.86
N VAL A 11 1.08 -14.48 -4.86
CA VAL A 11 -0.10 -14.78 -4.01
C VAL A 11 -0.62 -13.53 -3.32
N GLN A 12 0.28 -12.61 -2.92
CA GLN A 12 -0.08 -11.33 -2.31
C GLN A 12 -0.90 -10.46 -3.27
N TYR A 13 -0.47 -10.36 -4.52
CA TYR A 13 -1.20 -9.65 -5.58
C TYR A 13 -2.56 -10.29 -5.86
N GLN A 14 -2.65 -11.62 -5.92
CA GLN A 14 -3.90 -12.33 -6.19
C GLN A 14 -4.95 -12.13 -5.08
N ARG A 15 -4.51 -12.00 -3.82
CA ARG A 15 -5.40 -11.76 -2.67
C ARG A 15 -6.17 -10.44 -2.72
N TRP A 16 -5.78 -9.51 -3.60
CA TRP A 16 -6.52 -8.28 -3.86
C TRP A 16 -7.80 -8.49 -4.68
N GLY A 17 -8.03 -9.70 -5.21
CA GLY A 17 -9.22 -10.05 -5.97
C GLY A 17 -9.42 -9.09 -7.17
N TRP A 18 -10.59 -8.48 -7.28
CA TRP A 18 -10.91 -7.53 -8.33
C TRP A 18 -10.13 -6.20 -8.23
N LEU A 19 -9.71 -5.80 -7.01
CA LEU A 19 -8.88 -4.61 -6.78
C LEU A 19 -7.42 -4.76 -7.24
N LYS A 20 -6.98 -5.97 -7.63
CA LYS A 20 -5.62 -6.19 -8.13
C LYS A 20 -5.25 -5.29 -9.32
N GLY A 21 -6.26 -4.82 -10.09
CA GLY A 21 -6.06 -3.88 -11.19
C GLY A 21 -5.39 -2.57 -10.79
N ILE A 22 -5.61 -2.10 -9.56
CA ILE A 22 -4.97 -0.91 -9.00
C ILE A 22 -3.43 -1.02 -9.03
N TRP A 23 -2.89 -2.24 -8.85
CA TRP A 23 -1.45 -2.49 -8.80
C TRP A 23 -0.80 -2.67 -10.19
N LEU A 24 -1.56 -2.67 -11.28
CA LEU A 24 -1.00 -2.83 -12.63
C LEU A 24 -0.03 -1.70 -13.03
N PRO A 25 -0.34 -0.41 -12.83
CA PRO A 25 0.62 0.65 -13.10
C PRO A 25 1.87 0.55 -12.22
N TYR A 26 1.70 0.24 -10.92
CA TYR A 26 2.79 0.05 -9.99
C TYR A 26 3.77 -1.03 -10.45
N ARG A 27 3.27 -2.17 -10.89
CA ARG A 27 4.06 -3.29 -11.43
C ARG A 27 4.81 -2.94 -12.72
N ARG A 28 4.25 -2.08 -13.56
CA ARG A 28 4.90 -1.64 -14.81
C ARG A 28 6.02 -0.62 -14.55
N MET A 29 5.88 0.19 -13.50
CA MET A 29 6.83 1.25 -13.17
C MET A 29 8.05 0.73 -12.41
N LEU A 30 7.90 -0.33 -11.63
CA LEU A 30 8.97 -0.82 -10.76
C LEU A 30 9.58 -2.10 -11.30
N ARG A 31 10.92 -2.11 -11.38
CA ARG A 31 11.68 -3.33 -11.65
C ARG A 31 11.69 -4.20 -10.40
N HIS A 32 11.28 -5.44 -10.54
CA HIS A 32 11.37 -6.43 -9.46
C HIS A 32 12.81 -6.53 -8.91
N ARG A 33 12.95 -6.65 -7.60
CA ARG A 33 14.22 -6.65 -6.84
C ARG A 33 15.05 -5.36 -6.93
N SER A 34 14.43 -4.23 -7.32
CA SER A 34 15.08 -2.93 -7.17
C SER A 34 15.07 -2.48 -5.70
N CYS A 35 15.99 -1.60 -5.31
CA CYS A 35 15.98 -0.97 -3.99
C CYS A 35 14.66 -0.24 -3.70
N LEU A 36 13.93 0.19 -4.73
CA LEU A 36 12.62 0.85 -4.62
C LEU A 36 11.50 -0.15 -4.31
N SER A 37 11.61 -1.40 -4.77
CA SER A 37 10.59 -2.44 -4.58
C SER A 37 10.81 -3.23 -3.28
N HIS A 38 12.08 -3.55 -2.96
CA HIS A 38 12.48 -4.37 -1.82
C HIS A 38 13.24 -3.60 -0.74
N GLY A 39 13.44 -2.28 -0.90
CA GLY A 39 14.00 -1.42 0.15
C GLY A 39 13.09 -1.42 1.38
N LEU A 40 13.69 -1.66 2.55
CA LEU A 40 13.00 -1.84 3.82
C LEU A 40 11.97 -0.73 4.12
N ILE A 41 12.37 0.53 4.03
CA ILE A 41 11.52 1.69 4.30
C ILE A 41 10.92 2.24 3.01
N ILE A 42 11.75 2.35 1.96
CA ILE A 42 11.38 2.97 0.70
C ILE A 42 10.26 2.19 -0.01
N GLY A 43 10.33 0.86 0.00
CA GLY A 43 9.32 0.02 -0.65
C GLY A 43 7.94 0.13 0.01
N THR A 44 7.89 0.15 1.34
CA THR A 44 6.63 0.32 2.08
C THR A 44 6.08 1.73 1.90
N LEU A 45 6.92 2.75 2.03
CA LEU A 45 6.53 4.15 1.82
C LEU A 45 5.98 4.37 0.41
N LEU A 46 6.64 3.84 -0.60
CA LEU A 46 6.21 3.98 -2.00
C LEU A 46 4.83 3.35 -2.24
N ARG A 47 4.54 2.19 -1.63
CA ARG A 47 3.22 1.54 -1.71
C ARG A 47 2.15 2.36 -1.00
N LEU A 48 2.46 2.93 0.17
CA LEU A 48 1.54 3.79 0.90
C LEU A 48 1.23 5.08 0.13
N VAL A 49 2.26 5.73 -0.42
CA VAL A 49 2.09 6.91 -1.28
C VAL A 49 1.25 6.56 -2.51
N TYR A 50 1.55 5.44 -3.16
CA TYR A 50 0.79 4.97 -4.33
C TYR A 50 -0.69 4.74 -4.01
N LEU A 51 -1.00 4.07 -2.91
CA LEU A 51 -2.38 3.91 -2.45
C LEU A 51 -3.01 5.24 -2.04
N GLY A 52 -2.26 6.12 -1.38
CA GLY A 52 -2.73 7.47 -1.03
C GLY A 52 -3.16 8.26 -2.26
N VAL A 53 -2.42 8.16 -3.37
CA VAL A 53 -2.80 8.78 -4.66
C VAL A 53 -4.12 8.20 -5.16
N TRP A 54 -4.31 6.88 -5.15
CA TRP A 54 -5.58 6.26 -5.57
C TRP A 54 -6.76 6.67 -4.69
N LEU A 55 -6.56 6.71 -3.38
CA LEU A 55 -7.59 7.18 -2.43
C LEU A 55 -7.91 8.65 -2.66
N GLY A 56 -6.89 9.49 -2.86
CA GLY A 56 -7.07 10.91 -3.18
C GLY A 56 -7.84 11.13 -4.48
N MET A 57 -7.54 10.37 -5.52
CA MET A 57 -8.28 10.40 -6.78
C MET A 57 -9.75 9.97 -6.59
N GLY A 58 -10.00 8.92 -5.81
CA GLY A 58 -11.35 8.46 -5.48
C GLY A 58 -12.16 9.52 -4.72
N LEU A 59 -11.56 10.10 -3.68
CA LEU A 59 -12.18 11.19 -2.92
C LEU A 59 -12.44 12.41 -3.80
N GLY A 60 -11.47 12.80 -4.65
CA GLY A 60 -11.64 13.90 -5.59
C GLY A 60 -12.79 13.67 -6.56
N ALA A 61 -12.93 12.44 -7.07
CA ALA A 61 -14.06 12.09 -7.94
C ALA A 61 -15.41 12.19 -7.20
N ILE A 62 -15.48 11.72 -5.95
CA ILE A 62 -16.68 11.83 -5.10
C ILE A 62 -17.01 13.31 -4.87
N MET A 63 -16.01 14.14 -4.51
CA MET A 63 -16.22 15.57 -4.28
C MET A 63 -16.69 16.29 -5.55
N LEU A 64 -16.09 15.97 -6.70
CA LEU A 64 -16.51 16.53 -7.98
C LEU A 64 -17.95 16.14 -8.33
N THR A 65 -18.30 14.88 -8.13
CA THR A 65 -19.66 14.40 -8.37
C THR A 65 -20.68 15.11 -7.47
N ALA A 66 -20.37 15.23 -6.18
CA ALA A 66 -21.24 15.93 -5.24
C ALA A 66 -21.39 17.42 -5.60
N TRP A 67 -20.31 18.07 -6.03
CA TRP A 67 -20.35 19.46 -6.50
C TRP A 67 -21.24 19.61 -7.75
N ILE A 68 -21.13 18.70 -8.73
CA ILE A 68 -21.99 18.71 -9.92
C ILE A 68 -23.47 18.53 -9.55
N LEU A 69 -23.77 17.63 -8.60
CA LEU A 69 -25.13 17.38 -8.13
C LEU A 69 -25.72 18.60 -7.39
N ASP A 70 -24.88 19.30 -6.62
CA ASP A 70 -25.28 20.55 -5.94
C ASP A 70 -25.67 21.62 -6.97
N GLN A 71 -24.84 21.83 -8.00
CA GLN A 71 -25.10 22.82 -9.05
C GLN A 71 -26.31 22.48 -9.93
N GLY A 72 -26.51 21.20 -10.21
CA GLY A 72 -27.58 20.74 -11.11
C GLY A 72 -28.93 20.55 -10.44
N TRP A 73 -28.97 20.09 -9.20
CA TRP A 73 -30.19 19.67 -8.50
C TRP A 73 -30.38 20.32 -7.12
N GLY A 74 -29.48 21.22 -6.70
CA GLY A 74 -29.56 21.90 -5.41
C GLY A 74 -29.40 20.95 -4.20
N ILE A 75 -28.72 19.82 -4.40
CA ILE A 75 -28.44 18.85 -3.33
C ILE A 75 -27.18 19.33 -2.59
N SER A 76 -27.34 20.20 -1.59
CA SER A 76 -26.22 20.68 -0.78
C SER A 76 -25.63 19.53 0.05
N PHE A 77 -24.33 19.34 -0.05
CA PHE A 77 -23.59 18.35 0.75
C PHE A 77 -22.67 19.08 1.74
N ASP A 78 -22.98 18.97 3.02
CA ASP A 78 -22.16 19.56 4.08
C ASP A 78 -20.91 18.72 4.35
N TRP A 79 -19.81 19.08 3.68
CA TRP A 79 -18.52 18.42 3.82
C TRP A 79 -17.95 18.54 5.22
N GLN A 80 -18.18 19.66 5.91
CA GLN A 80 -17.66 19.87 7.24
C GLN A 80 -18.31 18.92 8.24
N ALA A 81 -19.62 18.78 8.19
CA ALA A 81 -20.34 17.82 9.03
C ALA A 81 -19.89 16.37 8.78
N GLN A 82 -19.54 16.02 7.54
CA GLN A 82 -19.10 14.65 7.20
C GLN A 82 -17.64 14.39 7.58
N LEU A 83 -16.78 15.40 7.52
CA LEU A 83 -15.34 15.24 7.81
C LEU A 83 -15.02 15.30 9.31
N GLN A 84 -15.83 15.99 10.13
CA GLN A 84 -15.60 16.09 11.57
C GLN A 84 -15.49 14.73 12.29
N PRO A 85 -16.41 13.75 12.10
CA PRO A 85 -16.29 12.44 12.74
C PRO A 85 -15.03 11.71 12.30
N PHE A 86 -14.64 11.83 11.02
CA PHE A 86 -13.43 11.23 10.51
C PHE A 86 -12.16 11.82 11.13
N GLN A 87 -12.10 13.14 11.27
CA GLN A 87 -10.98 13.83 11.92
C GLN A 87 -10.85 13.43 13.38
N GLN A 88 -11.97 13.33 14.10
CA GLN A 88 -11.98 12.85 15.48
C GLN A 88 -11.47 11.40 15.58
N GLN A 89 -11.93 10.50 14.71
CA GLN A 89 -11.44 9.12 14.71
C GLN A 89 -9.95 9.04 14.40
N VAL A 90 -9.47 9.77 13.40
CA VAL A 90 -8.04 9.81 13.08
C VAL A 90 -7.22 10.27 14.28
N SER A 91 -7.67 11.30 15.00
CA SER A 91 -6.98 11.79 16.20
C SER A 91 -6.99 10.78 17.35
N LEU A 92 -8.09 10.05 17.53
CA LEU A 92 -8.22 9.02 18.57
C LEU A 92 -7.32 7.80 18.30
N TYR A 93 -7.20 7.39 17.04
CA TYR A 93 -6.48 6.15 16.64
C TYR A 93 -5.09 6.42 16.05
N GLN A 94 -4.47 7.57 16.36
CA GLN A 94 -3.12 7.87 15.85
C GLN A 94 -2.07 6.86 16.30
N GLN A 95 -2.12 6.43 17.56
CA GLN A 95 -1.15 5.49 18.12
C GLN A 95 -1.31 4.10 17.51
N GLU A 96 -2.55 3.64 17.34
CA GLU A 96 -2.87 2.38 16.69
C GLU A 96 -2.46 2.41 15.21
N GLY A 97 -2.67 3.54 14.53
CA GLY A 97 -2.22 3.75 13.16
C GLY A 97 -0.70 3.64 13.03
N LEU A 98 0.06 4.25 13.95
CA LEU A 98 1.51 4.12 14.01
C LEU A 98 1.94 2.67 14.31
N ALA A 99 1.26 1.99 15.24
CA ALA A 99 1.54 0.59 15.55
C ALA A 99 1.30 -0.33 14.33
N VAL A 100 0.25 -0.08 13.56
CA VAL A 100 -0.02 -0.81 12.31
C VAL A 100 1.07 -0.55 11.28
N LEU A 101 1.51 0.71 11.09
CA LEU A 101 2.61 1.04 10.18
C LEU A 101 3.90 0.35 10.58
N LEU A 102 4.27 0.38 11.86
CA LEU A 102 5.46 -0.31 12.37
C LEU A 102 5.34 -1.83 12.20
N GLY A 103 4.17 -2.41 12.45
CA GLY A 103 3.92 -3.83 12.24
C GLY A 103 4.05 -4.27 10.79
N LEU A 104 3.56 -3.45 9.85
CA LEU A 104 3.73 -3.68 8.40
C LEU A 104 5.19 -3.64 7.99
N GLU A 105 5.96 -2.69 8.53
CA GLU A 105 7.38 -2.54 8.24
C GLU A 105 8.18 -3.71 8.80
N LEU A 106 7.95 -4.09 10.06
CA LEU A 106 8.59 -5.26 10.68
C LEU A 106 8.26 -6.54 9.92
N GLY A 107 7.02 -6.70 9.45
CA GLY A 107 6.62 -7.83 8.63
C GLY A 107 7.35 -7.87 7.28
N ALA A 108 7.51 -6.73 6.61
CA ALA A 108 8.27 -6.63 5.38
C ALA A 108 9.76 -6.92 5.59
N MET A 109 10.34 -6.42 6.69
CA MET A 109 11.73 -6.71 7.11
C MET A 109 11.95 -8.20 7.35
N SER A 110 11.07 -8.83 8.11
CA SER A 110 11.14 -10.27 8.43
C SER A 110 11.13 -11.12 7.14
N HIS A 111 10.27 -10.77 6.19
CA HIS A 111 10.21 -11.47 4.89
C HIS A 111 11.51 -11.30 4.11
N THR A 112 12.01 -10.08 3.96
CA THR A 112 13.26 -9.79 3.23
C THR A 112 14.46 -10.48 3.88
N PHE A 113 14.51 -10.50 5.21
CA PHE A 113 15.57 -11.19 5.95
C PHE A 113 15.52 -12.71 5.75
N SER A 114 14.33 -13.30 5.83
CA SER A 114 14.14 -14.74 5.60
C SER A 114 14.56 -15.17 4.21
N ASP A 115 14.25 -14.38 3.19
CA ASP A 115 14.64 -14.64 1.80
C ASP A 115 16.16 -14.53 1.61
N SER A 116 16.78 -13.53 2.22
CA SER A 116 18.23 -13.33 2.20
C SER A 116 18.96 -14.48 2.89
N LEU A 117 18.48 -14.89 4.07
CA LEU A 117 19.04 -16.01 4.83
C LEU A 117 18.91 -17.33 4.07
N GLY A 118 17.72 -17.59 3.51
CA GLY A 118 17.48 -18.80 2.69
C GLY A 118 18.38 -18.87 1.46
N SER A 119 18.60 -17.75 0.80
CA SER A 119 19.52 -17.63 -0.35
C SER A 119 20.97 -17.88 0.06
N PHE A 120 21.40 -17.32 1.19
CA PHE A 120 22.75 -17.51 1.74
C PHE A 120 22.99 -18.99 2.11
N LEU A 121 22.08 -19.61 2.85
CA LEU A 121 22.20 -21.03 3.24
C LEU A 121 22.26 -21.95 2.02
N LYS A 122 21.45 -21.68 1.00
CA LYS A 122 21.45 -22.45 -0.25
C LYS A 122 22.80 -22.34 -0.98
N SER A 123 23.37 -21.14 -1.07
CA SER A 123 24.66 -20.92 -1.73
C SER A 123 25.81 -21.60 -0.99
N THR A 124 25.80 -21.55 0.35
CA THR A 124 26.79 -22.22 1.19
C THR A 124 26.71 -23.74 1.02
N ARG A 125 25.50 -24.31 1.06
CA ARG A 125 25.30 -25.76 0.85
C ARG A 125 25.78 -26.24 -0.51
N GLN A 126 25.63 -25.43 -1.55
CA GLN A 126 26.12 -25.78 -2.89
C GLN A 126 27.66 -25.78 -2.95
N ARG A 127 28.34 -24.85 -2.25
CA ARG A 127 29.81 -24.82 -2.19
C ARG A 127 30.43 -26.03 -1.48
N TRP A 128 29.73 -26.62 -0.52
CA TRP A 128 30.20 -27.83 0.19
C TRP A 128 29.95 -29.13 -0.55
N ARG A 129 29.15 -29.11 -1.63
CA ARG A 129 28.85 -30.29 -2.44
C ARG A 129 29.69 -30.42 -3.70
N ASN A 130 30.43 -29.36 -4.07
CA ASN A 130 31.41 -29.35 -5.17
C ASN A 130 32.83 -29.36 -4.60
#